data_998f5cc990936e527c3950047c39af43
#
_entry.id   998f5cc990936e527c3950047c39af43
#
_cell.length_a   1.000
_cell.length_b   1.000
_cell.length_c   1.000
_cell.angle_alpha   90.00
_cell.angle_beta   90.00
_cell.angle_gamma   90.00
#
_symmetry.space_group_name_H-M   'P 1'
#
loop_
_entity.id
_entity.type
_entity.pdbx_description
1 polymer ?
#
loop_
_entity_poly.entity_id
_entity_poly.type
_entity_poly.pdbx_seq_one_letter_code
_entity_poly.pdbx_strand_id
1 'polypeptide(L)'
;MMWAIVACLVMMVFDIITGFMSAWKNKDIKSTKMREGLFHKATLILLIILAWLCELFVMHVPDLGITVPLVIPTCVIIFTMELVSITENVAEINPELKDSKLLELFSVTNDAEGNHAKRD
;
A
#
# COMPACT_ATOMS: atom_id res chain seq x y z
N MET A 1 4.33 10.71 12.60
CA MET A 1 3.08 10.76 11.82
C MET A 1 3.29 11.29 10.41
N MET A 2 3.86 12.46 10.27
CA MET A 2 4.13 13.07 8.95
C MET A 2 4.97 12.18 8.04
N TRP A 3 6.04 11.59 8.57
CA TRP A 3 6.91 10.69 7.80
C TRP A 3 6.18 9.44 7.31
N ALA A 4 5.25 8.90 8.10
CA ALA A 4 4.46 7.73 7.70
C ALA A 4 3.57 8.06 6.50
N ILE A 5 2.92 9.23 6.51
CA ILE A 5 2.08 9.70 5.40
C ILE A 5 2.93 9.92 4.15
N VAL A 6 4.08 10.61 4.29
CA VAL A 6 5.00 10.86 3.17
C VAL A 6 5.50 9.53 2.59
N ALA A 7 5.88 8.58 3.43
CA ALA A 7 6.31 7.26 2.98
C ALA A 7 5.22 6.54 2.16
N CYS A 8 3.97 6.59 2.62
CA CYS A 8 2.84 6.00 1.89
C CYS A 8 2.66 6.65 0.52
N LEU A 9 2.72 7.98 0.46
CA LEU A 9 2.56 8.73 -0.80
C LEU A 9 3.69 8.40 -1.78
N VAL A 10 4.93 8.33 -1.31
CA VAL A 10 6.08 7.93 -2.12
C VAL A 10 5.90 6.51 -2.65
N MET A 11 5.44 5.59 -1.81
CA MET A 11 5.19 4.21 -2.21
C MET A 11 4.08 4.12 -3.27
N MET A 12 3.04 4.93 -3.16
CA MET A 12 1.97 4.99 -4.16
C MET A 12 2.51 5.44 -5.52
N VAL A 13 3.37 6.48 -5.54
CA VAL A 13 4.01 6.96 -6.76
C VAL A 13 4.91 5.87 -7.35
N PHE A 14 5.67 5.21 -6.50
CA PHE A 14 6.56 4.12 -6.92
C PHE A 14 5.79 2.96 -7.55
N ASP A 15 4.63 2.61 -6.97
CA ASP A 15 3.75 1.57 -7.52
C ASP A 15 3.19 1.97 -8.89
N ILE A 16 2.80 3.22 -9.07
CA ILE A 16 2.34 3.74 -10.39
C ILE A 16 3.46 3.61 -11.42
N ILE A 17 4.68 4.03 -11.08
CA ILE A 17 5.83 3.97 -11.98
C ILE A 17 6.14 2.51 -12.36
N THR A 18 6.25 1.62 -11.40
CA THR A 18 6.56 0.21 -11.65
C THR A 18 5.43 -0.50 -12.40
N GLY A 19 4.19 -0.17 -12.11
CA GLY A 19 3.03 -0.70 -12.82
C GLY A 19 3.02 -0.25 -14.29
N PHE A 20 3.35 1.01 -14.55
CA PHE A 20 3.47 1.54 -15.91
C PHE A 20 4.62 0.86 -16.67
N MET A 21 5.78 0.70 -16.03
CA MET A 21 6.92 0.02 -16.63
C MET A 21 6.60 -1.43 -16.99
N SER A 22 5.90 -2.14 -16.11
CA SER A 22 5.47 -3.51 -16.36
C SER A 22 4.52 -3.59 -17.55
N ALA A 23 3.52 -2.71 -17.59
CA ALA A 23 2.55 -2.64 -18.69
C ALA A 23 3.22 -2.28 -20.02
N TRP A 24 4.19 -1.38 -19.99
CA TRP A 24 4.97 -0.99 -21.19
C TRP A 24 5.77 -2.18 -21.73
N LYS A 25 6.49 -2.88 -20.85
CA LYS A 25 7.29 -4.05 -21.24
C LYS A 25 6.44 -5.15 -21.85
N ASN A 26 5.28 -5.43 -21.26
CA ASN A 26 4.38 -6.49 -21.71
C ASN A 26 3.43 -6.04 -22.83
N LYS A 27 3.55 -4.80 -23.30
CA LYS A 27 2.69 -4.19 -24.32
C LYS A 27 1.19 -4.28 -24.00
N ASP A 28 0.86 -4.20 -22.73
CA ASP A 28 -0.50 -4.34 -22.21
C ASP A 28 -0.92 -3.06 -21.45
N ILE A 29 -0.74 -1.91 -22.10
CA ILE A 29 -1.16 -0.63 -21.54
C ILE A 29 -2.66 -0.46 -21.80
N LYS A 30 -3.46 -0.60 -20.75
CA LYS A 30 -4.90 -0.36 -20.80
C LYS A 30 -5.24 0.86 -19.94
N SER A 31 -5.82 1.88 -20.58
CA SER A 31 -6.23 3.10 -19.88
C SER A 31 -7.28 2.85 -18.80
N THR A 32 -8.15 1.86 -19.00
CA THR A 32 -9.15 1.43 -18.01
C THR A 32 -8.51 0.90 -16.75
N LYS A 33 -7.50 0.02 -16.88
CA LYS A 33 -6.76 -0.54 -15.74
C LYS A 33 -5.99 0.53 -14.99
N MET A 34 -5.39 1.48 -15.70
CA MET A 34 -4.69 2.61 -15.11
C MET A 34 -5.64 3.52 -14.32
N ARG A 35 -6.84 3.77 -14.88
CA ARG A 35 -7.87 4.57 -14.20
C ARG A 35 -8.33 3.89 -12.91
N GLU A 36 -8.60 2.60 -12.94
CA GLU A 36 -8.99 1.82 -11.75
C GLU A 36 -7.90 1.88 -10.67
N GLY A 37 -6.63 1.76 -11.06
CA GLY A 37 -5.51 1.88 -10.14
C GLY A 37 -5.42 3.26 -9.49
N LEU A 38 -5.66 4.34 -10.26
CA LEU A 38 -5.67 5.70 -9.75
C LEU A 38 -6.83 5.94 -8.78
N PHE A 39 -8.02 5.42 -9.10
CA PHE A 39 -9.18 5.49 -8.19
C PHE A 39 -8.91 4.73 -6.89
N HIS A 40 -8.30 3.57 -6.98
CA HIS A 40 -7.91 2.80 -5.79
C HIS A 40 -6.98 3.61 -4.89
N LYS A 41 -5.95 4.24 -5.46
CA LYS A 41 -5.01 5.08 -4.71
C LYS A 41 -5.66 6.32 -4.14
N ALA A 42 -6.58 6.96 -4.87
CA ALA A 42 -7.36 8.07 -4.36
C ALA A 42 -8.18 7.65 -3.13
N THR A 43 -8.77 6.48 -3.15
CA THR A 43 -9.51 5.91 -2.01
C THR A 43 -8.59 5.70 -0.80
N LEU A 44 -7.38 5.22 -1.01
CA LEU A 44 -6.41 5.04 0.06
C LEU A 44 -5.99 6.38 0.69
N ILE A 45 -5.81 7.42 -0.13
CA ILE A 45 -5.52 8.77 0.35
C ILE A 45 -6.68 9.31 1.18
N LEU A 46 -7.92 9.12 0.72
CA LEU A 46 -9.11 9.51 1.48
C LEU A 46 -9.17 8.79 2.83
N LEU A 47 -8.75 7.53 2.87
CA LEU A 47 -8.70 6.76 4.12
C LEU A 47 -7.68 7.34 5.10
N ILE A 48 -6.51 7.77 4.63
CA ILE A 48 -5.51 8.46 5.46
C ILE A 48 -6.08 9.77 6.02
N ILE A 49 -6.74 10.56 5.17
CA ILE A 49 -7.36 11.82 5.57
C ILE A 49 -8.43 11.57 6.63
N LEU A 50 -9.25 10.53 6.42
CA LEU A 50 -10.30 10.17 7.38
C LEU A 50 -9.70 9.76 8.73
N ALA A 51 -8.67 8.94 8.73
CA ALA A 51 -7.97 8.54 9.96
C ALA A 51 -7.39 9.74 10.70
N TRP A 52 -6.79 10.69 9.96
CA TRP A 52 -6.25 11.92 10.52
C TRP A 52 -7.34 12.80 11.13
N LEU A 53 -8.48 12.97 10.44
CA LEU A 53 -9.62 13.72 10.95
C LEU A 53 -10.20 13.10 12.23
N CYS A 54 -10.26 11.76 12.28
CA CYS A 54 -10.71 11.07 13.49
C CYS A 54 -9.77 11.30 14.67
N GLU A 55 -8.46 11.25 14.44
CA GLU A 55 -7.48 11.57 15.50
C GLU A 55 -7.61 13.03 15.96
N LEU A 56 -7.73 13.96 15.02
CA LEU A 56 -7.93 15.38 15.35
C LEU A 56 -9.19 15.59 16.18
N PHE A 57 -10.29 14.93 15.82
CA PHE A 57 -11.55 15.02 16.55
C PHE A 57 -11.37 14.55 17.99
N VAL A 58 -10.78 13.37 18.18
CA VAL A 58 -10.57 12.80 19.52
C VAL A 58 -9.67 13.69 20.37
N MET A 59 -8.63 14.29 19.77
CA MET A 59 -7.71 15.18 20.48
C MET A 59 -8.36 16.48 20.95
N HIS A 60 -9.35 16.98 20.20
CA HIS A 60 -9.96 18.29 20.46
C HIS A 60 -11.29 18.21 21.21
N VAL A 61 -11.80 17.02 21.49
CA VAL A 61 -13.01 16.88 22.31
C VAL A 61 -12.60 16.78 23.78
N PRO A 62 -12.96 17.79 24.61
CA PRO A 62 -12.62 17.77 26.03
C PRO A 62 -13.26 16.55 26.73
N ASP A 63 -12.55 15.98 27.67
CA ASP A 63 -13.03 14.92 28.57
C ASP A 63 -13.31 13.55 27.96
N LEU A 64 -12.98 13.33 26.68
CA LEU A 64 -13.10 11.98 26.11
C LEU A 64 -12.13 10.98 26.75
N GLY A 65 -10.96 11.45 27.23
CA GLY A 65 -9.98 10.64 27.94
C GLY A 65 -9.41 9.46 27.13
N ILE A 66 -9.65 9.43 25.81
CA ILE A 66 -9.28 8.35 24.92
C ILE A 66 -8.27 8.87 23.89
N THR A 67 -7.17 8.13 23.71
CA THR A 67 -6.24 8.37 22.62
C THR A 67 -6.37 7.20 21.64
N VAL A 68 -6.82 7.47 20.41
CA VAL A 68 -6.97 6.42 19.40
C VAL A 68 -5.99 6.72 18.26
N PRO A 69 -4.84 6.02 18.20
CA PRO A 69 -3.90 6.19 17.08
C PRO A 69 -4.45 5.44 15.86
N LEU A 70 -4.96 6.18 14.88
CA LEU A 70 -5.54 5.62 13.65
C LEU A 70 -4.65 5.84 12.43
N VAL A 71 -3.90 6.95 12.38
CA VAL A 71 -3.09 7.31 11.21
C VAL A 71 -1.95 6.30 10.99
N ILE A 72 -1.18 6.00 12.04
CA ILE A 72 -0.01 5.12 11.93
C ILE A 72 -0.41 3.71 11.49
N PRO A 73 -1.39 3.03 12.14
CA PRO A 73 -1.81 1.70 11.67
C PRO A 73 -2.35 1.72 10.23
N THR A 74 -3.11 2.75 9.86
CA THR A 74 -3.61 2.91 8.49
C THR A 74 -2.46 3.03 7.50
N CYS A 75 -1.46 3.86 7.82
CA CYS A 75 -0.27 4.02 6.98
C CYS A 75 0.54 2.72 6.87
N VAL A 76 0.67 1.95 7.95
CA VAL A 76 1.39 0.67 7.92
C VAL A 76 0.70 -0.32 6.99
N ILE A 77 -0.62 -0.43 7.06
CA ILE A 77 -1.40 -1.31 6.18
C ILE A 77 -1.23 -0.88 4.73
N ILE A 78 -1.40 0.41 4.43
CA ILE A 78 -1.26 0.94 3.07
C ILE A 78 0.16 0.74 2.54
N PHE A 79 1.17 1.04 3.35
CA PHE A 79 2.57 0.84 2.98
C PHE A 79 2.83 -0.63 2.60
N THR A 80 2.33 -1.57 3.39
CA THR A 80 2.45 -3.01 3.13
C THR A 80 1.76 -3.40 1.82
N MET A 81 0.55 -2.91 1.59
CA MET A 81 -0.18 -3.16 0.34
C MET A 81 0.59 -2.64 -0.89
N GLU A 82 1.13 -1.43 -0.80
CA GLU A 82 1.91 -0.84 -1.89
C GLU A 82 3.24 -1.59 -2.11
N LEU A 83 3.88 -2.02 -1.02
CA LEU A 83 5.11 -2.81 -1.10
C LEU A 83 4.88 -4.13 -1.86
N VAL A 84 3.80 -4.85 -1.55
CA VAL A 84 3.41 -6.07 -2.25
C VAL A 84 3.17 -5.80 -3.73
N SER A 85 2.42 -4.74 -4.05
CA SER A 85 2.12 -4.37 -5.43
C SER A 85 3.38 -4.01 -6.22
N ILE A 86 4.29 -3.24 -5.63
CA ILE A 86 5.59 -2.88 -6.24
C ILE A 86 6.42 -4.15 -6.49
N THR A 87 6.46 -5.06 -5.54
CA THR A 87 7.20 -6.31 -5.66
C THR A 87 6.67 -7.16 -6.81
N GLU A 88 5.36 -7.26 -6.96
CA GLU A 88 4.73 -7.96 -8.07
C GLU A 88 5.07 -7.30 -9.42
N ASN A 89 5.02 -5.96 -9.49
CA ASN A 89 5.38 -5.21 -10.69
C ASN A 89 6.84 -5.43 -11.07
N VAL A 90 7.75 -5.39 -10.11
CA VAL A 90 9.19 -5.62 -10.33
C VAL A 90 9.42 -7.04 -10.83
N ALA A 91 8.73 -8.03 -10.29
CA ALA A 91 8.82 -9.43 -10.73
C ALA A 91 8.32 -9.61 -12.16
N GLU A 92 7.29 -8.87 -12.57
CA GLU A 92 6.80 -8.88 -13.95
C GLU A 92 7.78 -8.20 -14.92
N ILE A 93 8.45 -7.13 -14.48
CA ILE A 93 9.47 -6.44 -15.29
C ILE A 93 10.70 -7.33 -15.48
N ASN A 94 11.14 -8.01 -14.43
CA ASN A 94 12.31 -8.88 -14.44
C ASN A 94 11.99 -10.23 -13.80
N PRO A 95 11.55 -11.23 -14.61
CA PRO A 95 11.17 -12.55 -14.07
C PRO A 95 12.29 -13.30 -13.35
N GLU A 96 13.56 -12.97 -13.62
CA GLU A 96 14.70 -13.55 -12.90
C GLU A 96 14.67 -13.23 -11.40
N LEU A 97 14.08 -12.11 -11.03
CA LEU A 97 13.96 -11.70 -9.63
C LEU A 97 12.91 -12.50 -8.86
N LYS A 98 12.01 -13.23 -9.53
CA LYS A 98 11.05 -14.12 -8.85
C LYS A 98 11.73 -15.20 -8.01
N ASP A 99 12.89 -15.67 -8.46
CA ASP A 99 13.66 -16.71 -7.78
C ASP A 99 14.73 -16.12 -6.84
N SER A 100 14.81 -14.79 -6.70
CA SER A 100 15.79 -14.16 -5.84
C SER A 100 15.37 -14.24 -4.38
N LYS A 101 16.37 -14.36 -3.48
CA LYS A 101 16.14 -14.36 -2.04
C LYS A 101 15.48 -13.07 -1.54
N LEU A 102 15.66 -11.96 -2.26
CA LEU A 102 15.09 -10.67 -1.90
C LEU A 102 13.55 -10.69 -2.01
N LEU A 103 13.01 -11.24 -3.11
CA LEU A 103 11.57 -11.39 -3.31
C LEU A 103 10.99 -12.48 -2.41
N GLU A 104 11.77 -13.51 -2.11
CA GLU A 104 11.37 -14.56 -1.18
C GLU A 104 11.12 -13.97 0.23
N LEU A 105 11.93 -13.01 0.67
CA LEU A 105 11.71 -12.29 1.92
C LEU A 105 10.38 -11.54 1.96
N PHE A 106 9.98 -10.93 0.85
CA PHE A 106 8.71 -10.22 0.75
C PHE A 106 7.51 -11.16 0.57
N SER A 107 7.70 -12.33 -0.05
CA SER A 107 6.63 -13.33 -0.22
C SER A 107 6.28 -14.03 1.10
N VAL A 108 7.25 -14.19 2.01
CA VAL A 108 7.01 -14.77 3.34
C VAL A 108 5.97 -13.98 4.13
N THR A 109 5.93 -12.66 3.97
CA THR A 109 4.91 -11.85 4.63
C THR A 109 3.51 -12.14 4.10
N ASN A 110 3.37 -12.39 2.80
CA ASN A 110 2.10 -12.77 2.19
C ASN A 110 1.63 -14.15 2.61
N ASP A 111 2.53 -15.11 2.69
CA ASP A 111 2.22 -16.48 3.11
C ASP A 111 1.82 -16.54 4.59
N ALA A 112 2.39 -15.69 5.42
CA ALA A 112 2.01 -15.57 6.83
C ALA A 112 0.58 -15.04 6.97
N GLU A 113 0.19 -14.03 6.19
CA GLU A 113 -1.17 -13.50 6.18
C GLU A 113 -2.17 -14.51 5.59
N GLY A 114 -1.80 -15.17 4.49
CA GLY A 114 -2.63 -16.19 3.85
C GLY A 114 -2.85 -17.43 4.71
N ASN A 115 -1.88 -17.77 5.55
CA ASN A 115 -1.98 -18.94 6.45
C ASN A 115 -2.87 -18.65 7.67
N HIS A 116 -2.95 -17.41 8.12
CA HIS A 116 -3.90 -17.02 9.17
C HIS A 116 -5.35 -17.06 8.67
N ALA A 117 -5.59 -16.70 7.42
CA ALA A 117 -6.92 -16.75 6.82
C ALA A 117 -7.41 -18.20 6.54
N LYS A 118 -6.50 -19.18 6.38
CA LYS A 118 -6.84 -20.58 6.14
C LYS A 118 -7.03 -21.42 7.39
N ARG A 119 -6.66 -20.91 8.57
CA ARG A 119 -6.78 -21.62 9.85
C ARG A 119 -8.07 -21.30 10.62
N ASP A 120 -8.79 -20.30 10.18
CA ASP A 120 -10.10 -19.91 10.69
C ASP A 120 -11.19 -20.47 9.76
#